data_b89f2768bf4beced064dc462b030fe53
#
_entry.id   b89f2768bf4beced064dc462b030fe53
#
_cell.length_a   1.000
_cell.length_b   1.000
_cell.length_c   1.000
_cell.angle_alpha   90.00
_cell.angle_beta   90.00
_cell.angle_gamma   90.00
#
_symmetry.space_group_name_H-M   'P 1'
#
loop_
_entity.id
_entity.type
_entity.pdbx_description
1 polymer ?
#
loop_
_entity_poly.entity_id
_entity_poly.type
_entity_poly.pdbx_seq_one_letter_code
_entity_poly.pdbx_strand_id
1 'polypeptide(L)'
;MRYIGCLFICLLWLCRATALFAVSNDQKPILIICSYNPAAHQTSVTISDYMEEYSKLGGKRDIIIENMNCKSFSEAPLWSGMMTQILSKYQGEKHPAQIILLGQEAWAAYLSQRDSIQVKVPVMCSLVSSNIVILPEDTVAGLDTWMPESVDLFTDHMNIPELKSGFINQYNIEDNVRMIKVFYPKTEHIAFISDNTYGGVTMQALVRKEMKKFPEIDLILMDGRRHTIYTIVEELRHLPENTVIMVGTWRV
;
A
#
# COMPACT_ATOMS: atom_id res chain seq x y z
N MET A 1 62.85 6.31 38.51
CA MET A 1 62.44 5.50 37.32
C MET A 1 61.24 4.58 37.53
N ARG A 2 60.74 4.33 38.71
CA ARG A 2 59.55 3.42 38.94
C ARG A 2 58.20 4.06 38.70
N TYR A 3 58.07 5.38 38.66
CA TYR A 3 56.77 6.07 38.47
C TYR A 3 56.39 6.35 37.01
N ILE A 4 57.36 6.33 36.09
CA ILE A 4 57.11 6.58 34.65
C ILE A 4 56.42 5.36 34.01
N GLY A 5 56.73 4.13 34.48
CA GLY A 5 56.07 2.91 34.00
C GLY A 5 54.58 2.81 34.36
N CYS A 6 54.19 3.25 35.57
CA CYS A 6 52.80 3.26 36.00
C CYS A 6 51.97 4.28 35.24
N LEU A 7 52.55 5.45 34.89
CA LEU A 7 51.84 6.48 34.11
C LEU A 7 51.52 6.02 32.68
N PHE A 8 52.46 5.30 32.07
CA PHE A 8 52.28 4.73 30.71
C PHE A 8 51.22 3.62 30.68
N ILE A 9 51.17 2.77 31.71
CA ILE A 9 50.17 1.70 31.81
C ILE A 9 48.77 2.30 32.03
N CYS A 10 48.65 3.35 32.85
CA CYS A 10 47.37 4.05 33.04
C CYS A 10 46.89 4.78 31.76
N LEU A 11 47.80 5.37 30.97
CA LEU A 11 47.44 6.01 29.68
C LEU A 11 46.97 4.97 28.64
N LEU A 12 47.62 3.79 28.58
CA LEU A 12 47.21 2.70 27.70
C LEU A 12 45.83 2.11 28.09
N TRP A 13 45.53 2.08 29.38
CA TRP A 13 44.20 1.65 29.83
C TRP A 13 43.11 2.68 29.55
N LEU A 14 43.41 3.97 29.69
CA LEU A 14 42.47 5.05 29.30
C LEU A 14 42.21 5.08 27.78
N CYS A 15 43.23 4.84 26.95
CA CYS A 15 43.02 4.72 25.49
C CYS A 15 42.21 3.50 25.09
N ARG A 16 42.28 2.40 25.85
CA ARG A 16 41.38 1.25 25.59
C ARG A 16 39.94 1.45 26.09
N ALA A 17 39.77 2.22 27.17
CA ALA A 17 38.41 2.55 27.66
C ALA A 17 37.66 3.47 26.72
N THR A 18 38.33 4.39 26.01
CA THR A 18 37.67 5.25 25.00
C THR A 18 37.33 4.52 23.69
N ALA A 19 38.03 3.44 23.36
CA ALA A 19 37.70 2.61 22.20
C ALA A 19 36.48 1.70 22.41
N LEU A 20 36.06 1.50 23.67
CA LEU A 20 34.86 0.69 23.99
C LEU A 20 33.54 1.48 23.94
N PHE A 21 33.57 2.81 23.76
CA PHE A 21 32.40 3.65 23.63
C PHE A 21 32.08 4.12 22.21
N ALA A 22 32.91 3.74 21.24
CA ALA A 22 32.46 3.77 19.85
C ALA A 22 31.59 2.53 19.57
N VAL A 23 30.47 2.41 20.25
CA VAL A 23 29.35 1.63 19.73
C VAL A 23 28.98 2.34 18.42
N SER A 24 29.47 1.79 17.31
CA SER A 24 28.99 2.21 16.01
C SER A 24 27.46 2.01 16.07
N ASN A 25 26.73 3.10 16.12
CA ASN A 25 25.27 3.09 16.03
C ASN A 25 24.92 2.82 14.55
N ASP A 26 25.54 1.78 13.97
CA ASP A 26 25.32 1.31 12.61
C ASP A 26 24.04 0.47 12.54
N GLN A 27 23.00 0.99 13.20
CA GLN A 27 21.68 0.38 13.10
C GLN A 27 21.02 0.93 11.84
N LYS A 28 20.99 0.09 10.81
CA LYS A 28 20.26 0.38 9.58
C LYS A 28 18.85 0.90 9.88
N PRO A 29 18.42 1.98 9.22
CA PRO A 29 17.14 2.61 9.52
C PRO A 29 15.95 1.72 9.12
N ILE A 30 14.77 2.06 9.62
CA ILE A 30 13.49 1.60 9.11
C ILE A 30 13.04 2.61 8.06
N LEU A 31 12.70 2.13 6.86
CA LEU A 31 12.20 2.95 5.77
C LEU A 31 10.68 2.81 5.68
N ILE A 32 9.96 3.91 5.89
CA ILE A 32 8.51 3.99 5.67
C ILE A 32 8.28 4.67 4.31
N ILE A 33 7.57 4.01 3.42
CA ILE A 33 7.18 4.58 2.12
C ILE A 33 5.66 4.76 2.11
N CYS A 34 5.21 6.02 2.01
CA CYS A 34 3.81 6.39 2.04
C CYS A 34 3.26 6.62 0.64
N SER A 35 2.05 6.13 0.37
CA SER A 35 1.29 6.49 -0.84
C SER A 35 0.98 7.97 -0.88
N TYR A 36 0.56 8.53 0.26
CA TYR A 36 0.08 9.90 0.39
C TYR A 36 0.98 10.75 1.29
N ASN A 37 0.74 12.05 1.26
CA ASN A 37 1.46 13.00 2.11
C ASN A 37 1.43 12.53 3.59
N PRO A 38 2.60 12.38 4.24
CA PRO A 38 2.69 12.01 5.65
C PRO A 38 1.92 12.95 6.61
N ALA A 39 1.68 14.20 6.21
CA ALA A 39 0.87 15.16 6.96
C ALA A 39 -0.66 14.96 6.78
N ALA A 40 -1.11 14.12 5.83
CA ALA A 40 -2.53 13.78 5.71
C ALA A 40 -2.99 13.03 6.97
N HIS A 41 -4.18 13.38 7.48
CA HIS A 41 -4.65 12.96 8.81
C HIS A 41 -4.47 11.45 9.08
N GLN A 42 -5.00 10.60 8.22
CA GLN A 42 -4.91 9.15 8.42
C GLN A 42 -3.47 8.62 8.38
N THR A 43 -2.66 9.11 7.45
CA THR A 43 -1.24 8.73 7.33
C THR A 43 -0.46 9.20 8.55
N SER A 44 -0.67 10.44 8.98
CA SER A 44 -0.03 11.05 10.15
C SER A 44 -0.34 10.28 11.43
N VAL A 45 -1.60 9.93 11.67
CA VAL A 45 -2.01 9.13 12.83
C VAL A 45 -1.32 7.77 12.80
N THR A 46 -1.38 7.06 11.68
CA THR A 46 -0.75 5.73 11.57
C THR A 46 0.76 5.77 11.82
N ILE A 47 1.46 6.80 11.30
CA ILE A 47 2.91 6.96 11.52
C ILE A 47 3.17 7.29 13.00
N SER A 48 2.40 8.19 13.60
CA SER A 48 2.56 8.59 15.01
C SER A 48 2.34 7.42 15.94
N ASP A 49 1.29 6.65 15.74
CA ASP A 49 0.98 5.46 16.53
C ASP A 49 2.10 4.41 16.41
N TYR A 50 2.60 4.19 15.19
CA TYR A 50 3.73 3.30 14.97
C TYR A 50 4.98 3.78 15.72
N MET A 51 5.33 5.05 15.63
CA MET A 51 6.52 5.62 16.30
C MET A 51 6.40 5.53 17.81
N GLU A 52 5.21 5.81 18.36
CA GLU A 52 4.94 5.72 19.79
C GLU A 52 5.10 4.29 20.30
N GLU A 53 4.45 3.31 19.66
CA GLU A 53 4.57 1.91 20.05
C GLU A 53 5.98 1.35 19.83
N TYR A 54 6.64 1.72 18.74
CA TYR A 54 8.03 1.34 18.48
C TYR A 54 8.96 1.84 19.59
N SER A 55 8.77 3.08 20.05
CA SER A 55 9.54 3.66 21.16
C SER A 55 9.25 2.96 22.50
N LYS A 56 7.95 2.70 22.80
CA LYS A 56 7.54 1.97 24.03
C LYS A 56 8.15 0.56 24.10
N LEU A 57 8.31 -0.10 22.96
CA LEU A 57 8.94 -1.41 22.84
C LEU A 57 10.48 -1.35 22.85
N GLY A 58 11.07 -0.18 23.06
CA GLY A 58 12.52 0.02 23.14
C GLY A 58 13.21 0.06 21.78
N GLY A 59 12.48 0.37 20.72
CA GLY A 59 13.03 0.60 19.37
C GLY A 59 14.04 1.73 19.36
N LYS A 60 15.19 1.52 18.69
CA LYS A 60 16.34 2.46 18.69
C LYS A 60 16.80 2.83 17.28
N ARG A 61 16.19 2.27 16.23
CA ARG A 61 16.57 2.57 14.84
C ARG A 61 15.98 3.89 14.42
N ASP A 62 16.72 4.62 13.60
CA ASP A 62 16.18 5.78 12.92
C ASP A 62 15.05 5.38 11.97
N ILE A 63 14.07 6.24 11.83
CA ILE A 63 12.93 6.05 10.93
C ILE A 63 13.02 7.11 9.83
N ILE A 64 13.11 6.65 8.59
CA ILE A 64 13.11 7.52 7.41
C ILE A 64 11.74 7.38 6.74
N ILE A 65 11.15 8.52 6.39
CA ILE A 65 9.84 8.57 5.74
C ILE A 65 10.01 9.13 4.33
N GLU A 66 9.65 8.34 3.33
CA GLU A 66 9.56 8.75 1.92
C GLU A 66 8.10 8.83 1.50
N ASN A 67 7.80 9.76 0.60
CA ASN A 67 6.44 10.03 0.14
C ASN A 67 6.36 9.90 -1.38
N MET A 68 5.47 9.07 -1.88
CA MET A 68 5.17 8.95 -3.31
C MET A 68 4.22 10.03 -3.79
N ASN A 69 3.47 10.68 -2.88
CA ASN A 69 2.50 11.74 -3.18
C ASN A 69 1.51 11.37 -4.29
N CYS A 70 1.04 10.11 -4.28
CA CYS A 70 0.04 9.62 -5.24
C CYS A 70 -1.26 10.42 -5.12
N LYS A 71 -1.92 10.70 -6.24
CA LYS A 71 -3.19 11.46 -6.26
C LYS A 71 -4.29 10.65 -6.92
N SER A 72 -4.32 10.62 -8.25
CA SER A 72 -5.35 9.92 -9.01
C SER A 72 -4.75 8.74 -9.77
N PHE A 73 -5.60 7.81 -10.19
CA PHE A 73 -5.17 6.64 -10.95
C PHE A 73 -4.54 6.99 -12.31
N SER A 74 -4.81 8.16 -12.85
CA SER A 74 -4.15 8.64 -14.07
C SER A 74 -2.63 8.76 -13.96
N GLU A 75 -2.10 8.85 -12.73
CA GLU A 75 -0.66 8.89 -12.42
C GLU A 75 -0.03 7.49 -12.20
N ALA A 76 -0.83 6.43 -12.23
CA ALA A 76 -0.37 5.06 -11.95
C ALA A 76 0.88 4.62 -12.72
N PRO A 77 1.06 4.97 -14.01
CA PRO A 77 2.29 4.65 -14.75
C PRO A 77 3.56 5.26 -14.15
N LEU A 78 3.44 6.35 -13.37
CA LEU A 78 4.58 7.02 -12.75
C LEU A 78 4.99 6.36 -11.42
N TRP A 79 4.09 5.63 -10.76
CA TRP A 79 4.30 5.12 -9.41
C TRP A 79 5.41 4.07 -9.33
N SER A 80 5.52 3.20 -10.32
CA SER A 80 6.63 2.23 -10.41
C SER A 80 7.98 2.93 -10.52
N GLY A 81 8.08 3.97 -11.35
CA GLY A 81 9.28 4.80 -11.46
C GLY A 81 9.63 5.53 -10.16
N MET A 82 8.63 6.09 -9.47
CA MET A 82 8.81 6.74 -8.17
C MET A 82 9.33 5.74 -7.12
N MET A 83 8.76 4.55 -7.05
CA MET A 83 9.22 3.49 -6.14
C MET A 83 10.65 3.08 -6.45
N THR A 84 11.00 2.88 -7.73
CA THR A 84 12.37 2.59 -8.16
C THR A 84 13.33 3.70 -7.73
N GLN A 85 12.96 4.97 -7.91
CA GLN A 85 13.77 6.11 -7.52
C GLN A 85 13.98 6.16 -6.00
N ILE A 86 12.95 5.91 -5.21
CA ILE A 86 13.06 5.84 -3.76
C ILE A 86 14.00 4.70 -3.36
N LEU A 87 13.76 3.49 -3.81
CA LEU A 87 14.55 2.32 -3.44
C LEU A 87 16.02 2.41 -3.91
N SER A 88 16.31 3.12 -5.01
CA SER A 88 17.66 3.32 -5.49
C SER A 88 18.57 4.11 -4.52
N LYS A 89 17.97 4.98 -3.69
CA LYS A 89 18.70 5.74 -2.65
C LYS A 89 19.23 4.82 -1.54
N TYR A 90 18.64 3.64 -1.37
CA TYR A 90 18.85 2.72 -0.26
C TYR A 90 19.45 1.39 -0.70
N GLN A 91 20.36 1.42 -1.66
CA GLN A 91 21.09 0.24 -2.15
C GLN A 91 22.45 0.06 -1.43
N GLY A 92 23.00 -1.14 -1.54
CA GLY A 92 24.31 -1.47 -0.98
C GLY A 92 24.35 -1.32 0.54
N GLU A 93 25.35 -0.60 1.08
CA GLU A 93 25.50 -0.39 2.52
C GLU A 93 24.38 0.47 3.15
N LYS A 94 23.70 1.27 2.34
CA LYS A 94 22.61 2.15 2.78
C LYS A 94 21.25 1.44 2.89
N HIS A 95 21.19 0.12 2.64
CA HIS A 95 19.92 -0.58 2.69
C HIS A 95 19.28 -0.50 4.08
N PRO A 96 17.95 -0.32 4.18
CA PRO A 96 17.26 -0.29 5.46
C PRO A 96 17.26 -1.67 6.13
N ALA A 97 16.99 -1.72 7.42
CA ALA A 97 16.74 -2.98 8.12
C ALA A 97 15.39 -3.59 7.72
N GLN A 98 14.43 -2.73 7.38
CA GLN A 98 13.05 -3.09 7.06
C GLN A 98 12.40 -1.98 6.23
N ILE A 99 11.47 -2.36 5.37
CA ILE A 99 10.59 -1.43 4.65
C ILE A 99 9.17 -1.59 5.19
N ILE A 100 8.50 -0.45 5.41
CA ILE A 100 7.07 -0.39 5.74
C ILE A 100 6.37 0.37 4.63
N LEU A 101 5.41 -0.28 3.98
CA LEU A 101 4.61 0.30 2.91
C LEU A 101 3.25 0.74 3.48
N LEU A 102 2.95 2.04 3.39
CA LEU A 102 1.69 2.61 3.87
C LEU A 102 0.82 3.08 2.71
N GLY A 103 -0.28 2.38 2.51
CA GLY A 103 -1.27 2.67 1.48
C GLY A 103 -1.14 1.79 0.23
N GLN A 104 -2.23 1.70 -0.48
CA GLN A 104 -2.40 0.74 -1.59
C GLN A 104 -1.51 1.04 -2.79
N GLU A 105 -1.26 2.32 -3.11
CA GLU A 105 -0.45 2.72 -4.25
C GLU A 105 1.03 2.38 -4.05
N ALA A 106 1.58 2.62 -2.85
CA ALA A 106 2.95 2.22 -2.50
C ALA A 106 3.11 0.69 -2.55
N TRP A 107 2.11 -0.02 -2.03
CA TRP A 107 2.06 -1.48 -2.09
C TRP A 107 1.99 -2.00 -3.53
N ALA A 108 1.09 -1.44 -4.35
CA ALA A 108 0.95 -1.81 -5.76
C ALA A 108 2.21 -1.52 -6.57
N ALA A 109 2.82 -0.35 -6.37
CA ALA A 109 4.06 0.02 -7.04
C ALA A 109 5.22 -0.92 -6.66
N TYR A 110 5.32 -1.32 -5.38
CA TYR A 110 6.30 -2.29 -4.93
C TYR A 110 6.08 -3.66 -5.58
N LEU A 111 4.84 -4.17 -5.57
CA LEU A 111 4.51 -5.49 -6.13
C LEU A 111 4.68 -5.55 -7.64
N SER A 112 4.34 -4.47 -8.36
CA SER A 112 4.43 -4.43 -9.82
C SER A 112 5.87 -4.50 -10.35
N GLN A 113 6.86 -4.28 -9.51
CA GLN A 113 8.28 -4.37 -9.88
C GLN A 113 9.11 -5.32 -8.99
N ARG A 114 8.45 -6.17 -8.20
CA ARG A 114 9.09 -7.05 -7.21
C ARG A 114 10.26 -7.87 -7.75
N ASP A 115 10.19 -8.30 -9.01
CA ASP A 115 11.22 -9.13 -9.63
C ASP A 115 12.49 -8.33 -9.98
N SER A 116 12.38 -7.01 -10.10
CA SER A 116 13.49 -6.09 -10.36
C SER A 116 14.06 -5.43 -9.11
N ILE A 117 13.39 -5.56 -7.96
CA ILE A 117 13.82 -4.94 -6.71
C ILE A 117 15.11 -5.59 -6.19
N GLN A 118 16.15 -4.79 -6.06
CA GLN A 118 17.47 -5.24 -5.55
C GLN A 118 17.53 -5.24 -4.01
N VAL A 119 16.73 -4.41 -3.35
CA VAL A 119 16.69 -4.28 -1.89
C VAL A 119 15.86 -5.41 -1.28
N LYS A 120 16.49 -6.52 -0.95
CA LYS A 120 15.85 -7.71 -0.38
C LYS A 120 15.89 -7.65 1.15
N VAL A 121 14.94 -6.94 1.75
CA VAL A 121 14.80 -6.78 3.21
C VAL A 121 13.38 -7.13 3.63
N PRO A 122 13.13 -7.42 4.93
CA PRO A 122 11.79 -7.63 5.43
C PRO A 122 10.85 -6.46 5.08
N VAL A 123 9.66 -6.79 4.58
CA VAL A 123 8.62 -5.82 4.24
C VAL A 123 7.43 -6.02 5.16
N MET A 124 6.85 -4.91 5.63
CA MET A 124 5.54 -4.84 6.25
C MET A 124 4.64 -3.94 5.41
N CYS A 125 3.32 -4.15 5.49
CA CYS A 125 2.37 -3.27 4.84
C CYS A 125 1.21 -2.91 5.77
N SER A 126 0.63 -1.73 5.56
CA SER A 126 -0.57 -1.28 6.26
C SER A 126 -1.41 -0.38 5.36
N LEU A 127 -2.70 -0.26 5.66
CA LEU A 127 -3.67 0.49 4.86
C LEU A 127 -3.78 -0.06 3.43
N VAL A 128 -3.70 -1.39 3.28
CA VAL A 128 -3.78 -2.11 2.00
C VAL A 128 -4.92 -3.12 2.00
N SER A 129 -5.34 -3.57 0.83
CA SER A 129 -6.30 -4.68 0.68
C SER A 129 -5.60 -5.94 0.15
N SER A 130 -6.21 -7.11 0.39
CA SER A 130 -5.75 -8.38 -0.16
C SER A 130 -5.90 -8.43 -1.68
N ASN A 131 -6.88 -7.72 -2.21
CA ASN A 131 -7.11 -7.59 -3.64
C ASN A 131 -6.35 -6.38 -4.18
N ILE A 132 -5.58 -6.63 -5.21
CA ILE A 132 -4.75 -5.64 -5.90
C ILE A 132 -4.98 -5.68 -7.40
N VAL A 133 -4.51 -4.65 -8.07
CA VAL A 133 -4.33 -4.59 -9.51
C VAL A 133 -2.86 -4.34 -9.77
N ILE A 134 -2.25 -5.18 -10.60
CA ILE A 134 -0.85 -4.96 -11.02
C ILE A 134 -0.82 -3.75 -11.95
N LEU A 135 0.07 -2.82 -11.67
CA LEU A 135 0.21 -1.61 -12.48
C LEU A 135 0.70 -1.96 -13.88
N PRO A 136 0.24 -1.24 -14.90
CA PRO A 136 0.75 -1.44 -16.26
C PRO A 136 2.22 -1.04 -16.34
N GLU A 137 3.00 -1.77 -17.13
CA GLU A 137 4.45 -1.51 -17.33
C GLU A 137 4.72 -0.22 -18.08
N ASP A 138 3.83 0.15 -19.01
CA ASP A 138 3.95 1.34 -19.87
C ASP A 138 2.81 2.31 -19.65
N THR A 139 2.98 3.53 -20.19
CA THR A 139 1.90 4.52 -20.28
C THR A 139 0.79 3.98 -21.17
N VAL A 140 -0.16 3.28 -20.55
CA VAL A 140 -1.32 2.74 -21.26
C VAL A 140 -2.19 3.92 -21.70
N ALA A 141 -2.26 4.15 -23.02
CA ALA A 141 -3.26 5.05 -23.57
C ALA A 141 -4.65 4.49 -23.17
N GLY A 142 -5.46 5.33 -22.51
CA GLY A 142 -6.83 4.93 -22.12
C GLY A 142 -6.94 4.27 -20.74
N LEU A 143 -6.22 4.76 -19.73
CA LEU A 143 -6.39 4.33 -18.33
C LEU A 143 -7.83 4.52 -17.81
N ASP A 144 -8.59 5.42 -18.39
CA ASP A 144 -10.02 5.65 -18.12
C ASP A 144 -10.89 4.46 -18.54
N THR A 145 -10.48 3.71 -19.55
CA THR A 145 -11.18 2.53 -20.07
C THR A 145 -10.51 1.21 -19.69
N TRP A 146 -9.34 1.26 -19.07
CA TRP A 146 -8.61 0.06 -18.69
C TRP A 146 -9.37 -0.78 -17.65
N MET A 147 -9.54 -2.06 -17.92
CA MET A 147 -10.30 -3.01 -17.11
C MET A 147 -9.39 -4.12 -16.59
N PRO A 148 -8.55 -3.82 -15.57
CA PRO A 148 -7.60 -4.80 -15.04
C PRO A 148 -8.27 -5.98 -14.35
N GLU A 149 -7.56 -7.09 -14.24
CA GLU A 149 -7.98 -8.22 -13.43
C GLU A 149 -7.63 -7.99 -11.95
N SER A 150 -8.51 -8.45 -11.06
CA SER A 150 -8.25 -8.47 -9.62
C SER A 150 -7.38 -9.68 -9.27
N VAL A 151 -6.26 -9.42 -8.61
CA VAL A 151 -5.37 -10.44 -8.05
C VAL A 151 -5.53 -10.45 -6.55
N ASP A 152 -5.77 -11.62 -5.95
CA ASP A 152 -5.79 -11.79 -4.50
C ASP A 152 -4.43 -12.31 -4.02
N LEU A 153 -3.86 -11.62 -3.03
CA LEU A 153 -2.52 -11.92 -2.52
C LEU A 153 -2.39 -13.31 -1.91
N PHE A 154 -3.48 -13.85 -1.37
CA PHE A 154 -3.49 -15.12 -0.65
C PHE A 154 -3.95 -16.28 -1.53
N THR A 155 -5.01 -16.07 -2.31
CA THR A 155 -5.61 -17.16 -3.11
C THR A 155 -4.94 -17.35 -4.46
N ASP A 156 -4.42 -16.29 -5.07
CA ASP A 156 -3.74 -16.36 -6.37
C ASP A 156 -2.24 -16.69 -6.22
N HIS A 157 -1.86 -17.18 -5.03
CA HIS A 157 -0.52 -17.70 -4.73
C HIS A 157 0.64 -16.75 -5.04
N MET A 158 0.45 -15.45 -4.83
CA MET A 158 1.53 -14.49 -4.95
C MET A 158 2.60 -14.78 -3.90
N ASN A 159 3.71 -15.36 -4.32
CA ASN A 159 4.85 -15.57 -3.44
C ASN A 159 5.59 -14.24 -3.23
N ILE A 160 5.52 -13.69 -2.03
CA ILE A 160 6.20 -12.45 -1.63
C ILE A 160 7.08 -12.78 -0.42
N PRO A 161 8.27 -13.36 -0.64
CA PRO A 161 9.11 -13.86 0.45
C PRO A 161 9.58 -12.76 1.41
N GLU A 162 9.65 -11.52 0.94
CA GLU A 162 10.02 -10.36 1.75
C GLU A 162 8.90 -9.92 2.71
N LEU A 163 7.62 -10.16 2.40
CA LEU A 163 6.49 -9.81 3.25
C LEU A 163 6.49 -10.66 4.52
N LYS A 164 6.70 -10.02 5.66
CA LYS A 164 6.77 -10.69 6.98
C LYS A 164 5.54 -10.46 7.84
N SER A 165 4.87 -9.31 7.66
CA SER A 165 3.69 -8.94 8.44
C SER A 165 2.93 -7.82 7.75
N GLY A 166 1.67 -7.59 8.15
CA GLY A 166 0.91 -6.45 7.67
C GLY A 166 -0.51 -6.43 8.21
N PHE A 167 -1.14 -5.27 8.06
CA PHE A 167 -2.56 -5.08 8.25
C PHE A 167 -3.21 -5.00 6.86
N ILE A 168 -3.85 -6.10 6.45
CA ILE A 168 -4.39 -6.29 5.11
C ILE A 168 -5.91 -6.46 5.24
N ASN A 169 -6.66 -5.53 4.66
CA ASN A 169 -8.12 -5.57 4.64
C ASN A 169 -8.60 -6.57 3.58
N GLN A 170 -9.64 -7.32 3.92
CA GLN A 170 -10.35 -8.17 2.97
C GLN A 170 -11.76 -7.63 2.74
N TYR A 171 -12.16 -7.57 1.49
CA TYR A 171 -13.51 -7.20 1.09
C TYR A 171 -14.27 -8.43 0.63
N ASN A 172 -15.42 -8.68 1.24
CA ASN A 172 -16.26 -9.81 0.90
C ASN A 172 -17.43 -9.37 0.02
N ILE A 173 -17.21 -9.27 -1.26
CA ILE A 173 -18.22 -8.86 -2.24
C ILE A 173 -19.28 -9.96 -2.39
N GLU A 174 -18.86 -11.23 -2.39
CA GLU A 174 -19.77 -12.36 -2.56
C GLU A 174 -20.85 -12.36 -1.47
N ASP A 175 -20.49 -12.24 -0.19
CA ASP A 175 -21.46 -12.21 0.91
C ASP A 175 -22.38 -10.98 0.85
N ASN A 176 -21.85 -9.84 0.41
CA ASN A 176 -22.68 -8.65 0.20
C ASN A 176 -23.74 -8.90 -0.88
N VAL A 177 -23.39 -9.53 -2.00
CA VAL A 177 -24.35 -9.88 -3.06
C VAL A 177 -25.35 -10.93 -2.57
N ARG A 178 -24.90 -11.96 -1.83
CA ARG A 178 -25.81 -12.94 -1.20
C ARG A 178 -26.81 -12.27 -0.25
N MET A 179 -26.34 -11.31 0.55
CA MET A 179 -27.19 -10.54 1.46
C MET A 179 -28.21 -9.68 0.69
N ILE A 180 -27.81 -9.04 -0.41
CA ILE A 180 -28.71 -8.31 -1.30
C ILE A 180 -29.83 -9.23 -1.80
N LYS A 181 -29.51 -10.43 -2.26
CA LYS A 181 -30.51 -11.40 -2.74
C LYS A 181 -31.51 -11.85 -1.66
N VAL A 182 -31.07 -11.91 -0.40
CA VAL A 182 -31.95 -12.26 0.73
C VAL A 182 -32.92 -11.11 1.04
N PHE A 183 -32.43 -9.87 1.10
CA PHE A 183 -33.24 -8.71 1.46
C PHE A 183 -34.06 -8.17 0.29
N TYR A 184 -33.54 -8.30 -0.93
CA TYR A 184 -34.13 -7.80 -2.16
C TYR A 184 -34.19 -8.92 -3.22
N PRO A 185 -35.04 -9.93 -3.04
CA PRO A 185 -35.04 -11.15 -3.87
C PRO A 185 -35.39 -10.92 -5.35
N LYS A 186 -35.93 -9.73 -5.68
CA LYS A 186 -36.22 -9.32 -7.07
C LYS A 186 -35.07 -8.57 -7.75
N THR A 187 -33.89 -8.51 -7.11
CA THR A 187 -32.73 -7.81 -7.70
C THR A 187 -32.32 -8.47 -9.01
N GLU A 188 -32.34 -7.70 -10.07
CA GLU A 188 -31.91 -8.07 -11.42
C GLU A 188 -30.60 -7.36 -11.81
N HIS A 189 -30.33 -6.20 -11.18
CA HIS A 189 -29.18 -5.38 -11.48
C HIS A 189 -28.47 -4.92 -10.20
N ILE A 190 -27.12 -4.85 -10.23
CA ILE A 190 -26.32 -4.17 -9.23
C ILE A 190 -25.55 -3.04 -9.91
N ALA A 191 -25.83 -1.79 -9.51
CA ALA A 191 -25.08 -0.63 -9.93
C ALA A 191 -23.94 -0.40 -8.94
N PHE A 192 -22.70 -0.57 -9.37
CA PHE A 192 -21.51 -0.39 -8.55
C PHE A 192 -20.84 0.96 -8.85
N ILE A 193 -20.73 1.80 -7.82
CA ILE A 193 -20.11 3.13 -7.91
C ILE A 193 -18.70 3.10 -7.32
N SER A 194 -17.73 3.58 -8.08
CA SER A 194 -16.33 3.74 -7.62
C SER A 194 -15.73 5.05 -8.13
N ASP A 195 -14.78 5.59 -7.37
CA ASP A 195 -14.05 6.80 -7.74
C ASP A 195 -12.87 6.50 -8.71
N ASN A 196 -12.09 7.54 -9.03
CA ASN A 196 -10.94 7.48 -9.92
C ASN A 196 -9.61 7.21 -9.19
N THR A 197 -9.66 6.72 -7.94
CA THR A 197 -8.47 6.33 -7.19
C THR A 197 -8.03 4.90 -7.54
N TYR A 198 -6.82 4.53 -7.15
CA TYR A 198 -6.38 3.13 -7.24
C TYR A 198 -7.32 2.19 -6.47
N GLY A 199 -7.76 2.60 -5.28
CA GLY A 199 -8.73 1.84 -4.49
C GLY A 199 -10.04 1.61 -5.22
N GLY A 200 -10.57 2.64 -5.92
CA GLY A 200 -11.77 2.53 -6.75
C GLY A 200 -11.62 1.52 -7.89
N VAL A 201 -10.50 1.59 -8.60
CA VAL A 201 -10.20 0.65 -9.72
C VAL A 201 -10.01 -0.78 -9.21
N THR A 202 -9.31 -0.96 -8.09
CA THR A 202 -9.10 -2.28 -7.46
C THR A 202 -10.41 -2.90 -7.00
N MET A 203 -11.26 -2.10 -6.35
CA MET A 203 -12.59 -2.54 -5.91
C MET A 203 -13.48 -2.93 -7.09
N GLN A 204 -13.44 -2.14 -8.16
CA GLN A 204 -14.19 -2.43 -9.40
C GLN A 204 -13.74 -3.75 -10.03
N ALA A 205 -12.42 -4.00 -10.08
CA ALA A 205 -11.87 -5.26 -10.57
C ALA A 205 -12.33 -6.45 -9.73
N LEU A 206 -12.34 -6.29 -8.39
CA LEU A 206 -12.85 -7.31 -7.47
C LEU A 206 -14.34 -7.59 -7.69
N VAL A 207 -15.16 -6.54 -7.76
CA VAL A 207 -16.60 -6.69 -8.01
C VAL A 207 -16.85 -7.43 -9.31
N ARG A 208 -16.16 -7.08 -10.40
CA ARG A 208 -16.29 -7.80 -11.68
C ARG A 208 -15.90 -9.28 -11.56
N LYS A 209 -14.84 -9.60 -10.78
CA LYS A 209 -14.39 -10.99 -10.53
C LYS A 209 -15.48 -11.76 -9.80
N GLU A 210 -16.01 -11.20 -8.70
CA GLU A 210 -16.99 -11.86 -7.85
C GLU A 210 -18.38 -11.99 -8.50
N MET A 211 -18.79 -10.99 -9.28
CA MET A 211 -20.10 -11.02 -10.00
C MET A 211 -20.17 -12.14 -11.04
N LYS A 212 -19.07 -12.70 -11.50
CA LYS A 212 -19.09 -13.90 -12.35
C LYS A 212 -19.76 -15.10 -11.69
N LYS A 213 -19.88 -15.11 -10.34
CA LYS A 213 -20.58 -16.14 -9.57
C LYS A 213 -22.11 -15.95 -9.54
N PHE A 214 -22.60 -14.81 -10.04
CA PHE A 214 -24.00 -14.42 -10.04
C PHE A 214 -24.46 -14.03 -11.46
N PRO A 215 -24.42 -14.96 -12.41
CA PRO A 215 -24.69 -14.65 -13.82
C PRO A 215 -26.12 -14.19 -14.08
N GLU A 216 -27.03 -14.37 -13.12
CA GLU A 216 -28.41 -13.91 -13.18
C GLU A 216 -28.59 -12.42 -12.80
N ILE A 217 -27.53 -11.75 -12.35
CA ILE A 217 -27.55 -10.34 -11.96
C ILE A 217 -26.63 -9.54 -12.86
N ASP A 218 -27.16 -8.57 -13.56
CA ASP A 218 -26.37 -7.68 -14.40
C ASP A 218 -25.60 -6.66 -13.57
N LEU A 219 -24.32 -6.48 -13.88
CA LEU A 219 -23.45 -5.50 -13.25
C LEU A 219 -23.37 -4.22 -14.09
N ILE A 220 -23.85 -3.11 -13.52
CA ILE A 220 -23.75 -1.75 -14.08
C ILE A 220 -22.58 -1.05 -13.38
N LEU A 221 -21.52 -0.69 -14.11
CA LEU A 221 -20.36 -0.01 -13.54
C LEU A 221 -20.46 1.50 -13.73
N MET A 222 -20.47 2.22 -12.60
CA MET A 222 -20.40 3.69 -12.55
C MET A 222 -18.99 4.10 -12.12
N ASP A 223 -18.12 4.22 -13.10
CA ASP A 223 -16.68 4.39 -12.94
C ASP A 223 -16.30 5.87 -12.91
N GLY A 224 -15.80 6.35 -11.77
CA GLY A 224 -15.36 7.73 -11.57
C GLY A 224 -14.18 8.16 -12.46
N ARG A 225 -13.53 7.25 -13.19
CA ARG A 225 -12.56 7.63 -14.23
C ARG A 225 -13.23 8.21 -15.47
N ARG A 226 -14.51 7.86 -15.69
CA ARG A 226 -15.31 8.23 -16.88
C ARG A 226 -16.48 9.16 -16.54
N HIS A 227 -16.88 9.17 -15.27
CA HIS A 227 -18.04 9.89 -14.80
C HIS A 227 -17.66 10.97 -13.79
N THR A 228 -18.28 12.11 -13.91
CA THR A 228 -18.27 13.16 -12.87
C THR A 228 -19.40 12.90 -11.89
N ILE A 229 -19.39 13.58 -10.74
CA ILE A 229 -20.51 13.52 -9.79
C ILE A 229 -21.86 13.89 -10.44
N TYR A 230 -21.86 14.82 -11.37
CA TYR A 230 -23.07 15.27 -12.05
C TYR A 230 -23.62 14.19 -13.00
N THR A 231 -22.74 13.56 -13.78
CA THR A 231 -23.15 12.49 -14.71
C THR A 231 -23.59 11.24 -13.96
N ILE A 232 -22.95 10.87 -12.84
CA ILE A 232 -23.39 9.75 -11.99
C ILE A 232 -24.79 10.00 -11.43
N VAL A 233 -25.06 11.20 -10.90
CA VAL A 233 -26.39 11.53 -10.36
C VAL A 233 -27.46 11.43 -11.45
N GLU A 234 -27.14 11.81 -12.69
CA GLU A 234 -28.09 11.69 -13.80
C GLU A 234 -28.31 10.22 -14.19
N GLU A 235 -27.27 9.41 -14.26
CA GLU A 235 -27.38 7.98 -14.56
C GLU A 235 -28.14 7.22 -13.49
N LEU A 236 -27.97 7.58 -12.21
CA LEU A 236 -28.72 6.99 -11.09
C LEU A 236 -30.24 7.16 -11.24
N ARG A 237 -30.69 8.25 -11.88
CA ARG A 237 -32.13 8.49 -12.15
C ARG A 237 -32.70 7.59 -13.24
N HIS A 238 -31.83 7.04 -14.08
CA HIS A 238 -32.22 6.23 -15.24
C HIS A 238 -31.85 4.74 -15.06
N LEU A 239 -31.52 4.31 -13.83
CA LEU A 239 -31.26 2.90 -13.56
C LEU A 239 -32.52 2.06 -13.84
N PRO A 240 -32.34 0.83 -14.35
CA PRO A 240 -33.41 -0.11 -14.52
C PRO A 240 -34.16 -0.39 -13.20
N GLU A 241 -35.40 -0.84 -13.30
CA GLU A 241 -36.13 -1.37 -12.14
C GLU A 241 -35.36 -2.54 -11.52
N ASN A 242 -35.63 -2.85 -10.26
CA ASN A 242 -34.95 -3.93 -9.53
C ASN A 242 -33.40 -3.77 -9.44
N THR A 243 -32.90 -2.54 -9.50
CA THR A 243 -31.48 -2.23 -9.30
C THR A 243 -31.18 -1.95 -7.83
N VAL A 244 -30.13 -2.59 -7.30
CA VAL A 244 -29.53 -2.24 -6.00
C VAL A 244 -28.22 -1.49 -6.25
N ILE A 245 -28.02 -0.38 -5.51
CA ILE A 245 -26.80 0.42 -5.60
C ILE A 245 -25.79 -0.08 -4.55
N MET A 246 -24.61 -0.43 -5.00
CA MET A 246 -23.47 -0.77 -4.15
C MET A 246 -22.40 0.32 -4.30
N VAL A 247 -22.06 0.99 -3.21
CA VAL A 247 -21.03 2.03 -3.21
C VAL A 247 -19.71 1.43 -2.72
N GLY A 248 -18.68 1.49 -3.54
CA GLY A 248 -17.33 1.12 -3.18
C GLY A 248 -16.61 2.28 -2.47
N THR A 249 -15.75 2.99 -3.20
CA THR A 249 -15.07 4.20 -2.73
C THR A 249 -15.56 5.40 -3.54
N TRP A 250 -15.80 6.50 -2.85
CA TRP A 250 -16.08 7.77 -3.49
C TRP A 250 -15.46 8.90 -2.69
N ARG A 251 -14.38 9.48 -3.22
CA ARG A 251 -13.74 10.66 -2.64
C ARG A 251 -14.15 11.88 -3.46
N VAL A 252 -14.65 12.88 -2.78
CA VAL A 252 -15.03 14.19 -3.37
C VAL A 252 -13.81 15.09 -3.42
#